data_b21d09635e9355ee1ed7c0d526e9b06b
#
_entry.id   b21d09635e9355ee1ed7c0d526e9b06b
#
_cell.length_a   1.000
_cell.length_b   1.000
_cell.length_c   1.000
_cell.angle_alpha   90.00
_cell.angle_beta   90.00
_cell.angle_gamma   90.00
#
_symmetry.space_group_name_H-M   'P 1'
#
loop_
_entity.id
_entity.type
_entity.pdbx_description
1 polymer ?
#
loop_
_entity_poly.entity_id
_entity_poly.type
_entity_poly.pdbx_seq_one_letter_code
_entity_poly.pdbx_strand_id
1 'polypeptide(L)'
;MKRYLLILLAALAVAGCKTDEGDRIACVGDHILYRQDIEKLLPQGISPEDSAAMVQQYVNTWALAHLKLMKAEEVLSAEEKDITAEVEDYRSNLLNYRFEHSYTEARLDTTVTDEEIREYYESHSGNYKYPYIIAKARIITLSQNSPHYDTIKKTYAAEKEEEVEELREMCQSYAERFEEFGGNWMAMPTIAKAVPGLDAESCETIFRGGNKYIKVGDGKDYFIFLTDKVPVGTLAPYEYCKQTIKDAILITRKQDLLSQLEQELLQEGIESKKLTIYNVDE
;
A
#
# COMPACT_ATOMS: atom_id res chain seq x y z
N MET A 1 -67.90 -13.64 -26.65
CA MET A 1 -66.93 -12.61 -26.32
C MET A 1 -65.96 -13.02 -25.24
N LYS A 2 -66.28 -13.91 -24.29
CA LYS A 2 -65.31 -14.34 -23.20
C LYS A 2 -64.21 -15.31 -23.66
N ARG A 3 -64.37 -15.98 -24.81
CA ARG A 3 -63.32 -16.95 -25.29
C ARG A 3 -62.16 -16.28 -26.03
N TYR A 4 -62.32 -15.09 -26.57
CA TYR A 4 -61.26 -14.35 -27.26
C TYR A 4 -60.41 -13.52 -26.29
N LEU A 5 -60.95 -13.22 -25.11
CA LEU A 5 -60.19 -12.48 -24.06
C LEU A 5 -59.11 -13.36 -23.38
N LEU A 6 -59.34 -14.68 -23.31
CA LEU A 6 -58.38 -15.64 -22.75
C LEU A 6 -57.20 -15.95 -23.70
N ILE A 7 -57.39 -15.82 -25.00
CA ILE A 7 -56.36 -16.03 -26.01
C ILE A 7 -55.44 -14.80 -26.09
N LEU A 8 -55.94 -13.59 -25.82
CA LEU A 8 -55.16 -12.38 -25.81
C LEU A 8 -54.26 -12.25 -24.57
N LEU A 9 -54.62 -12.86 -23.43
CA LEU A 9 -53.84 -12.87 -22.21
C LEU A 9 -52.68 -13.88 -22.25
N ALA A 10 -52.78 -14.93 -23.08
CA ALA A 10 -51.73 -15.95 -23.25
C ALA A 10 -50.58 -15.49 -24.18
N ALA A 11 -50.83 -14.46 -25.01
CA ALA A 11 -49.82 -13.93 -25.93
C ALA A 11 -48.88 -12.89 -25.33
N LEU A 12 -49.14 -12.38 -24.10
CA LEU A 12 -48.26 -11.41 -23.42
C LEU A 12 -47.21 -12.04 -22.47
N ALA A 13 -47.21 -13.36 -22.34
CA ALA A 13 -46.26 -14.05 -21.41
C ALA A 13 -44.98 -14.55 -22.08
N VAL A 14 -44.70 -14.17 -23.33
CA VAL A 14 -43.46 -14.58 -24.06
C VAL A 14 -42.56 -13.37 -24.38
N ALA A 15 -42.70 -12.27 -23.64
CA ALA A 15 -41.66 -11.24 -23.57
C ALA A 15 -40.64 -11.58 -22.49
N GLY A 16 -40.22 -12.88 -22.50
CA GLY A 16 -39.10 -13.33 -21.66
C GLY A 16 -37.79 -12.91 -22.31
N CYS A 17 -36.98 -12.22 -21.56
CA CYS A 17 -35.58 -11.92 -21.68
C CYS A 17 -34.91 -12.44 -22.97
N LYS A 18 -34.80 -11.60 -23.99
CA LYS A 18 -33.68 -11.73 -24.94
C LYS A 18 -32.40 -11.36 -24.18
N THR A 19 -31.80 -12.35 -23.54
CA THR A 19 -30.36 -12.26 -23.23
C THR A 19 -29.68 -12.24 -24.60
N ASP A 20 -29.09 -11.10 -24.91
CA ASP A 20 -28.46 -10.84 -26.19
C ASP A 20 -27.30 -11.84 -26.35
N GLU A 21 -27.43 -12.81 -27.27
CA GLU A 21 -26.38 -13.80 -27.60
C GLU A 21 -25.08 -13.11 -28.05
N GLY A 22 -25.15 -11.82 -28.44
CA GLY A 22 -24.03 -11.02 -28.89
C GLY A 22 -23.05 -10.56 -27.79
N ASP A 23 -23.46 -10.65 -26.52
CA ASP A 23 -22.64 -10.15 -25.40
C ASP A 23 -21.83 -11.24 -24.68
N ARG A 24 -21.93 -12.49 -25.13
CA ARG A 24 -21.18 -13.61 -24.58
C ARG A 24 -19.78 -13.66 -25.16
N ILE A 25 -18.75 -13.68 -24.31
CA ILE A 25 -17.34 -13.78 -24.72
C ILE A 25 -16.81 -15.19 -24.59
N ALA A 26 -17.17 -15.91 -23.53
CA ALA A 26 -16.76 -17.28 -23.31
C ALA A 26 -17.83 -18.08 -22.57
N CYS A 27 -17.77 -19.41 -22.68
CA CYS A 27 -18.64 -20.35 -21.98
C CYS A 27 -17.82 -21.56 -21.54
N VAL A 28 -18.01 -22.01 -20.29
CA VAL A 28 -17.44 -23.25 -19.75
C VAL A 28 -18.56 -23.97 -18.97
N GLY A 29 -19.09 -25.07 -19.52
CA GLY A 29 -20.30 -25.70 -18.99
C GLY A 29 -21.47 -24.71 -18.96
N ASP A 30 -22.10 -24.54 -17.79
CA ASP A 30 -23.20 -23.61 -17.58
C ASP A 30 -22.76 -22.17 -17.23
N HIS A 31 -21.45 -21.96 -17.05
CA HIS A 31 -20.88 -20.65 -16.73
C HIS A 31 -20.66 -19.84 -18.00
N ILE A 32 -21.17 -18.62 -18.05
CA ILE A 32 -21.07 -17.71 -19.19
C ILE A 32 -20.34 -16.46 -18.74
N LEU A 33 -19.32 -16.06 -19.50
CA LEU A 33 -18.62 -14.79 -19.31
C LEU A 33 -19.19 -13.78 -20.31
N TYR A 34 -19.66 -12.66 -19.79
CA TYR A 34 -20.22 -11.58 -20.59
C TYR A 34 -19.22 -10.44 -20.78
N ARG A 35 -19.37 -9.69 -21.87
CA ARG A 35 -18.54 -8.52 -22.20
C ARG A 35 -18.51 -7.50 -21.07
N GLN A 36 -19.65 -7.18 -20.50
CA GLN A 36 -19.79 -6.23 -19.40
C GLN A 36 -18.97 -6.59 -18.15
N ASP A 37 -18.64 -7.87 -17.95
CA ASP A 37 -17.88 -8.32 -16.79
C ASP A 37 -16.38 -7.99 -16.96
N ILE A 38 -15.92 -7.99 -18.23
CA ILE A 38 -14.54 -7.64 -18.56
C ILE A 38 -14.36 -6.12 -18.70
N GLU A 39 -15.33 -5.41 -19.29
CA GLU A 39 -15.24 -3.96 -19.49
C GLU A 39 -15.01 -3.18 -18.19
N LYS A 40 -15.56 -3.66 -17.07
CA LYS A 40 -15.34 -3.09 -15.73
C LYS A 40 -13.91 -3.24 -15.22
N LEU A 41 -13.13 -4.16 -15.79
CA LEU A 41 -11.78 -4.48 -15.36
C LEU A 41 -10.72 -3.79 -16.23
N LEU A 42 -11.11 -3.25 -17.38
CA LEU A 42 -10.17 -2.59 -18.30
C LEU A 42 -9.85 -1.17 -17.82
N PRO A 43 -8.57 -0.78 -17.77
CA PRO A 43 -8.16 0.59 -17.48
C PRO A 43 -8.68 1.57 -18.53
N GLN A 44 -9.06 2.78 -18.09
CA GLN A 44 -9.43 3.84 -19.02
C GLN A 44 -8.22 4.31 -19.84
N GLY A 45 -8.41 4.50 -21.13
CA GLY A 45 -7.36 5.02 -22.02
C GLY A 45 -6.33 4.00 -22.51
N ILE A 46 -6.58 2.70 -22.29
CA ILE A 46 -5.73 1.61 -22.83
C ILE A 46 -5.81 1.56 -24.37
N SER A 47 -4.70 1.18 -25.02
CA SER A 47 -4.69 0.98 -26.48
C SER A 47 -5.60 -0.20 -26.90
N PRO A 48 -6.17 -0.20 -28.12
CA PRO A 48 -6.99 -1.32 -28.60
C PRO A 48 -6.24 -2.66 -28.60
N GLU A 49 -4.95 -2.68 -28.90
CA GLU A 49 -4.11 -3.87 -28.91
C GLU A 49 -3.88 -4.43 -27.51
N ASP A 50 -3.53 -3.57 -26.55
CA ASP A 50 -3.32 -3.96 -25.16
C ASP A 50 -4.65 -4.40 -24.52
N SER A 51 -5.76 -3.72 -24.86
CA SER A 51 -7.10 -4.11 -24.43
C SER A 51 -7.45 -5.51 -24.91
N ALA A 52 -7.19 -5.84 -26.19
CA ALA A 52 -7.45 -7.17 -26.74
C ALA A 52 -6.60 -8.25 -26.05
N ALA A 53 -5.32 -7.96 -25.79
CA ALA A 53 -4.44 -8.87 -25.07
C ALA A 53 -4.90 -9.13 -23.63
N MET A 54 -5.31 -8.07 -22.90
CA MET A 54 -5.86 -8.20 -21.55
C MET A 54 -7.15 -9.01 -21.51
N VAL A 55 -8.07 -8.75 -22.48
CA VAL A 55 -9.32 -9.52 -22.61
C VAL A 55 -9.01 -10.99 -22.83
N GLN A 56 -8.10 -11.32 -23.76
CA GLN A 56 -7.73 -12.71 -24.03
C GLN A 56 -7.11 -13.39 -22.80
N GLN A 57 -6.23 -12.71 -22.10
CA GLN A 57 -5.63 -13.20 -20.86
C GLN A 57 -6.69 -13.46 -19.78
N TYR A 58 -7.64 -12.53 -19.62
CA TYR A 58 -8.73 -12.69 -18.66
C TYR A 58 -9.61 -13.89 -19.00
N VAL A 59 -10.03 -14.01 -20.28
CA VAL A 59 -10.84 -15.13 -20.77
C VAL A 59 -10.14 -16.48 -20.49
N ASN A 60 -8.83 -16.58 -20.78
CA ASN A 60 -8.07 -17.79 -20.53
C ASN A 60 -7.99 -18.12 -19.02
N THR A 61 -7.76 -17.11 -18.17
CA THR A 61 -7.71 -17.29 -16.72
C THR A 61 -9.07 -17.72 -16.15
N TRP A 62 -10.14 -17.05 -16.59
CA TRP A 62 -11.51 -17.36 -16.20
C TRP A 62 -11.90 -18.79 -16.64
N ALA A 63 -11.67 -19.12 -17.91
CA ALA A 63 -11.98 -20.45 -18.44
C ALA A 63 -11.21 -21.55 -17.70
N LEU A 64 -9.90 -21.34 -17.43
CA LEU A 64 -9.08 -22.30 -16.71
C LEU A 64 -9.56 -22.51 -15.27
N ALA A 65 -10.01 -21.45 -14.60
CA ALA A 65 -10.57 -21.54 -13.24
C ALA A 65 -11.82 -22.43 -13.23
N HIS A 66 -12.77 -22.20 -14.15
CA HIS A 66 -14.00 -23.02 -14.25
C HIS A 66 -13.71 -24.46 -14.69
N LEU A 67 -12.81 -24.67 -15.65
CA LEU A 67 -12.40 -26.02 -16.06
C LEU A 67 -11.76 -26.82 -14.92
N LYS A 68 -10.92 -26.16 -14.11
CA LYS A 68 -10.34 -26.77 -12.90
C LYS A 68 -11.41 -27.14 -11.88
N LEU A 69 -12.38 -26.24 -11.65
CA LEU A 69 -13.49 -26.51 -10.74
C LEU A 69 -14.33 -27.70 -11.23
N MET A 70 -14.70 -27.73 -12.51
CA MET A 70 -15.41 -28.88 -13.09
C MET A 70 -14.62 -30.18 -12.92
N LYS A 71 -13.29 -30.13 -13.13
CA LYS A 71 -12.43 -31.30 -12.95
C LYS A 71 -12.33 -31.73 -11.49
N ALA A 72 -12.26 -30.77 -10.56
CA ALA A 72 -12.29 -31.06 -9.13
C ALA A 72 -13.61 -31.72 -8.73
N GLU A 73 -14.75 -31.21 -9.22
CA GLU A 73 -16.07 -31.82 -8.99
C GLU A 73 -16.18 -33.25 -9.53
N GLU A 74 -15.48 -33.57 -10.60
CA GLU A 74 -15.46 -34.93 -11.18
C GLU A 74 -14.56 -35.89 -10.38
N VAL A 75 -13.38 -35.45 -9.92
CA VAL A 75 -12.33 -36.36 -9.41
C VAL A 75 -12.27 -36.46 -7.88
N LEU A 76 -12.73 -35.43 -7.16
CA LEU A 76 -12.70 -35.41 -5.70
C LEU A 76 -13.81 -36.28 -5.12
N SER A 77 -13.53 -36.96 -4.03
CA SER A 77 -14.50 -37.71 -3.24
C SER A 77 -15.52 -36.78 -2.58
N ALA A 78 -16.62 -37.33 -2.05
CA ALA A 78 -17.62 -36.57 -1.34
C ALA A 78 -17.03 -35.90 -0.08
N GLU A 79 -16.13 -36.57 0.62
CA GLU A 79 -15.43 -36.05 1.80
C GLU A 79 -14.51 -34.86 1.45
N GLU A 80 -13.75 -34.96 0.35
CA GLU A 80 -12.87 -33.88 -0.11
C GLU A 80 -13.64 -32.65 -0.65
N LYS A 81 -14.90 -32.84 -1.05
CA LYS A 81 -15.79 -31.75 -1.49
C LYS A 81 -16.57 -31.11 -0.34
N ASP A 82 -16.64 -31.75 0.80
CA ASP A 82 -17.31 -31.16 1.96
C ASP A 82 -16.42 -30.10 2.62
N ILE A 83 -16.53 -28.89 2.10
CA ILE A 83 -15.85 -27.70 2.59
C ILE A 83 -16.78 -26.80 3.42
N THR A 84 -17.87 -27.38 3.94
CA THR A 84 -18.92 -26.60 4.64
C THR A 84 -18.35 -25.88 5.86
N ALA A 85 -17.50 -26.56 6.63
CA ALA A 85 -16.86 -25.98 7.82
C ALA A 85 -15.94 -24.80 7.45
N GLU A 86 -15.09 -24.98 6.44
CA GLU A 86 -14.16 -23.95 5.99
C GLU A 86 -14.87 -22.70 5.44
N VAL A 87 -15.98 -22.91 4.73
CA VAL A 87 -16.80 -21.80 4.20
C VAL A 87 -17.49 -21.06 5.36
N GLU A 88 -18.02 -21.76 6.36
CA GLU A 88 -18.67 -21.12 7.52
C GLU A 88 -17.64 -20.38 8.39
N ASP A 89 -16.46 -20.96 8.59
CA ASP A 89 -15.35 -20.29 9.28
C ASP A 89 -14.91 -19.03 8.54
N TYR A 90 -14.76 -19.11 7.23
CA TYR A 90 -14.43 -17.91 6.40
C TYR A 90 -15.50 -16.84 6.51
N ARG A 91 -16.78 -17.23 6.41
CA ARG A 91 -17.93 -16.34 6.56
C ARG A 91 -17.93 -15.64 7.93
N SER A 92 -17.71 -16.40 8.99
CA SER A 92 -17.68 -15.90 10.37
C SER A 92 -16.52 -14.91 10.57
N ASN A 93 -15.33 -15.27 10.11
CA ASN A 93 -14.15 -14.40 10.17
C ASN A 93 -14.37 -13.10 9.39
N LEU A 94 -14.99 -13.16 8.21
CA LEU A 94 -15.29 -11.98 7.41
C LEU A 94 -16.32 -11.06 8.08
N LEU A 95 -17.34 -11.63 8.72
CA LEU A 95 -18.35 -10.85 9.45
C LEU A 95 -17.76 -10.19 10.70
N ASN A 96 -16.93 -10.92 11.46
CA ASN A 96 -16.22 -10.38 12.63
C ASN A 96 -15.30 -9.23 12.22
N TYR A 97 -14.48 -9.43 11.18
CA TYR A 97 -13.62 -8.37 10.64
C TYR A 97 -14.42 -7.12 10.24
N ARG A 98 -15.53 -7.28 9.53
CA ARG A 98 -16.39 -6.15 9.11
C ARG A 98 -17.02 -5.44 10.31
N PHE A 99 -17.43 -6.18 11.31
CA PHE A 99 -18.00 -5.62 12.54
C PHE A 99 -16.94 -4.81 13.30
N GLU A 100 -15.76 -5.38 13.54
CA GLU A 100 -14.64 -4.69 14.22
C GLU A 100 -14.18 -3.46 13.45
N HIS A 101 -14.11 -3.55 12.12
CA HIS A 101 -13.77 -2.43 11.26
C HIS A 101 -14.81 -1.29 11.41
N SER A 102 -16.09 -1.60 11.27
CA SER A 102 -17.17 -0.61 11.42
C SER A 102 -17.21 0.00 12.83
N TYR A 103 -16.99 -0.83 13.86
CA TYR A 103 -16.92 -0.36 15.24
C TYR A 103 -15.75 0.58 15.46
N THR A 104 -14.59 0.23 14.90
CA THR A 104 -13.38 1.05 14.97
C THR A 104 -13.56 2.38 14.22
N GLU A 105 -14.06 2.35 12.99
CA GLU A 105 -14.31 3.59 12.22
C GLU A 105 -15.24 4.57 12.94
N ALA A 106 -16.23 4.05 13.64
CA ALA A 106 -17.21 4.88 14.34
C ALA A 106 -16.70 5.47 15.67
N ARG A 107 -15.68 4.88 16.30
CA ARG A 107 -15.31 5.20 17.69
C ARG A 107 -13.85 5.56 17.91
N LEU A 108 -12.95 5.22 16.98
CA LEU A 108 -11.53 5.52 17.13
C LEU A 108 -11.30 7.03 17.08
N ASP A 109 -10.74 7.59 18.15
CA ASP A 109 -10.22 8.95 18.11
C ASP A 109 -8.91 8.98 17.33
N THR A 110 -8.97 9.58 16.13
CA THR A 110 -7.83 9.74 15.23
C THR A 110 -7.04 11.03 15.45
N THR A 111 -7.50 11.88 16.37
CA THR A 111 -6.83 13.12 16.70
C THR A 111 -5.65 12.82 17.64
N VAL A 112 -4.44 13.01 17.16
CA VAL A 112 -3.21 12.88 17.96
C VAL A 112 -2.53 14.24 18.02
N THR A 113 -2.37 14.77 19.22
CA THR A 113 -1.75 16.07 19.43
C THR A 113 -0.22 15.99 19.38
N ASP A 114 0.43 17.14 19.20
CA ASP A 114 1.90 17.23 19.19
C ASP A 114 2.47 16.92 20.58
N GLU A 115 1.73 17.26 21.64
CA GLU A 115 2.07 16.96 23.03
C GLU A 115 2.09 15.46 23.27
N GLU A 116 1.08 14.71 22.83
CA GLU A 116 1.02 13.26 22.95
C GLU A 116 2.18 12.59 22.19
N ILE A 117 2.48 13.06 20.98
CA ILE A 117 3.59 12.54 20.18
C ILE A 117 4.91 12.78 20.91
N ARG A 118 5.10 13.95 21.51
CA ARG A 118 6.32 14.31 22.25
C ARG A 118 6.49 13.48 23.51
N GLU A 119 5.43 13.32 24.29
CA GLU A 119 5.43 12.47 25.49
C GLU A 119 5.76 11.02 25.15
N TYR A 120 5.15 10.51 24.06
CA TYR A 120 5.44 9.16 23.56
C TYR A 120 6.91 9.00 23.12
N TYR A 121 7.44 9.99 22.40
CA TYR A 121 8.83 9.99 21.96
C TYR A 121 9.80 9.97 23.14
N GLU A 122 9.57 10.78 24.17
CA GLU A 122 10.40 10.86 25.37
C GLU A 122 10.37 9.56 26.19
N SER A 123 9.15 9.03 26.41
CA SER A 123 8.95 7.81 27.21
C SER A 123 9.44 6.54 26.50
N HIS A 124 9.51 6.53 25.18
CA HIS A 124 9.89 5.38 24.37
C HIS A 124 11.19 5.62 23.56
N SER A 125 12.05 6.52 24.01
CA SER A 125 13.26 6.95 23.29
C SER A 125 14.19 5.81 22.88
N GLY A 126 14.18 4.68 23.61
CA GLY A 126 14.92 3.47 23.26
C GLY A 126 14.55 2.86 21.92
N ASN A 127 13.30 3.03 21.48
CA ASN A 127 12.76 2.47 20.23
C ASN A 127 13.15 3.28 19.00
N TYR A 128 13.67 4.50 19.18
CA TYR A 128 13.98 5.43 18.09
C TYR A 128 15.48 5.55 17.83
N LYS A 129 16.22 4.46 18.04
CA LYS A 129 17.63 4.31 17.67
C LYS A 129 17.73 3.35 16.48
N TYR A 130 18.12 3.89 15.33
CA TYR A 130 18.12 3.12 14.09
C TYR A 130 19.50 2.55 13.76
N PRO A 131 19.58 1.40 13.06
CA PRO A 131 20.85 0.78 12.65
C PRO A 131 21.42 1.40 11.37
N TYR A 132 21.06 2.65 11.06
CA TYR A 132 21.55 3.41 9.92
C TYR A 132 21.61 4.91 10.24
N ILE A 133 22.39 5.64 9.45
CA ILE A 133 22.44 7.11 9.53
C ILE A 133 21.09 7.69 9.09
N ILE A 134 20.61 8.69 9.81
CA ILE A 134 19.49 9.53 9.42
C ILE A 134 20.06 10.89 9.06
N ALA A 135 19.71 11.44 7.91
CA ALA A 135 20.31 12.67 7.44
C ALA A 135 19.29 13.55 6.69
N LYS A 136 19.61 14.84 6.63
CA LYS A 136 19.08 15.76 5.64
C LYS A 136 20.08 15.83 4.51
N ALA A 137 19.62 15.65 3.27
CA ALA A 137 20.51 15.51 2.14
C ALA A 137 20.11 16.40 0.96
N ARG A 138 21.13 16.85 0.23
CA ARG A 138 21.04 17.41 -1.11
C ARG A 138 21.69 16.44 -2.08
N ILE A 139 20.97 16.08 -3.15
CA ILE A 139 21.45 15.16 -4.20
C ILE A 139 21.31 15.84 -5.55
N ILE A 140 22.40 15.87 -6.29
CA ILE A 140 22.44 16.43 -7.64
C ILE A 140 22.97 15.36 -8.60
N THR A 141 22.26 15.13 -9.70
CA THR A 141 22.76 14.36 -10.83
C THR A 141 23.01 15.31 -11.99
N LEU A 142 24.24 15.34 -12.47
CA LEU A 142 24.69 16.33 -13.45
C LEU A 142 25.47 15.66 -14.57
N SER A 143 25.14 15.99 -15.82
CA SER A 143 25.93 15.56 -16.97
C SER A 143 27.33 16.18 -16.89
N GLN A 144 28.35 15.37 -17.19
CA GLN A 144 29.75 15.85 -17.27
C GLN A 144 29.96 16.91 -18.39
N ASN A 145 29.04 16.96 -19.35
CA ASN A 145 29.03 17.94 -20.42
C ASN A 145 28.21 19.22 -20.13
N SER A 146 27.68 19.34 -18.91
CA SER A 146 26.91 20.53 -18.51
C SER A 146 27.79 21.79 -18.54
N PRO A 147 27.32 22.91 -19.10
CA PRO A 147 28.09 24.16 -19.14
C PRO A 147 28.40 24.71 -17.73
N HIS A 148 27.64 24.31 -16.71
CA HIS A 148 27.81 24.72 -15.31
C HIS A 148 28.42 23.64 -14.42
N TYR A 149 28.98 22.58 -15.03
CA TYR A 149 29.52 21.43 -14.27
C TYR A 149 30.53 21.85 -13.21
N ASP A 150 31.56 22.64 -13.58
CA ASP A 150 32.61 23.06 -12.64
C ASP A 150 32.08 23.95 -11.51
N THR A 151 31.11 24.81 -11.84
CA THR A 151 30.49 25.69 -10.84
C THR A 151 29.67 24.86 -9.83
N ILE A 152 28.78 23.98 -10.31
CA ILE A 152 27.97 23.13 -9.46
C ILE A 152 28.85 22.19 -8.62
N LYS A 153 29.89 21.62 -9.22
CA LYS A 153 30.87 20.78 -8.51
C LYS A 153 31.58 21.50 -7.35
N LYS A 154 31.80 22.80 -7.49
CA LYS A 154 32.43 23.62 -6.43
C LYS A 154 31.42 24.00 -5.34
N THR A 155 30.15 24.19 -5.69
CA THR A 155 29.13 24.78 -4.83
C THR A 155 28.09 23.78 -4.33
N TYR A 156 28.10 22.49 -4.76
CA TYR A 156 27.06 21.51 -4.39
C TYR A 156 26.90 21.34 -2.87
N ALA A 157 27.94 21.65 -2.10
CA ALA A 157 27.95 21.60 -0.65
C ALA A 157 27.96 23.02 -0.02
N ALA A 158 27.32 23.99 -0.68
CA ALA A 158 27.10 25.31 -0.12
C ALA A 158 26.18 25.23 1.12
N GLU A 159 26.47 26.04 2.12
CA GLU A 159 25.73 26.12 3.38
C GLU A 159 25.10 27.49 3.61
N LYS A 160 25.68 28.57 2.97
CA LYS A 160 25.13 29.91 3.09
C LYS A 160 23.89 30.04 2.20
N GLU A 161 22.86 30.64 2.71
CA GLU A 161 21.54 30.76 2.07
C GLU A 161 21.62 31.35 0.66
N GLU A 162 22.42 32.42 0.48
CA GLU A 162 22.63 33.05 -0.82
C GLU A 162 23.27 32.09 -1.85
N GLU A 163 24.33 31.36 -1.43
CA GLU A 163 25.02 30.36 -2.27
C GLU A 163 24.13 29.15 -2.59
N VAL A 164 23.26 28.77 -1.66
CA VAL A 164 22.27 27.68 -1.83
C VAL A 164 21.21 28.07 -2.83
N GLU A 165 20.72 29.31 -2.80
CA GLU A 165 19.71 29.77 -3.75
C GLU A 165 20.28 29.86 -5.17
N GLU A 166 21.48 30.39 -5.33
CA GLU A 166 22.18 30.39 -6.63
C GLU A 166 22.41 28.97 -7.16
N LEU A 167 22.80 28.04 -6.27
CA LEU A 167 22.95 26.63 -6.64
C LEU A 167 21.62 26.01 -7.07
N ARG A 168 20.52 26.32 -6.38
CA ARG A 168 19.17 25.82 -6.68
C ARG A 168 18.71 26.29 -8.07
N GLU A 169 18.87 27.57 -8.38
CA GLU A 169 18.54 28.13 -9.71
C GLU A 169 19.34 27.45 -10.82
N MET A 170 20.67 27.28 -10.62
CA MET A 170 21.51 26.57 -11.57
C MET A 170 21.07 25.10 -11.73
N CYS A 171 20.80 24.38 -10.64
CA CYS A 171 20.42 22.99 -10.71
C CYS A 171 19.05 22.79 -11.37
N GLN A 172 18.08 23.68 -11.14
CA GLN A 172 16.77 23.63 -11.82
C GLN A 172 16.90 23.76 -13.34
N SER A 173 17.89 24.50 -13.81
CA SER A 173 18.10 24.75 -15.24
C SER A 173 19.00 23.72 -15.93
N TYR A 174 19.97 23.12 -15.21
CA TYR A 174 21.08 22.40 -15.83
C TYR A 174 21.30 20.98 -15.23
N ALA A 175 20.75 20.63 -14.07
CA ALA A 175 20.86 19.29 -13.52
C ALA A 175 19.80 18.36 -14.12
N GLU A 176 20.15 17.09 -14.31
CA GLU A 176 19.17 16.04 -14.67
C GLU A 176 18.24 15.72 -13.48
N ARG A 177 18.77 15.86 -12.28
CA ARG A 177 18.05 15.66 -11.02
C ARG A 177 18.62 16.60 -9.97
N PHE A 178 17.75 17.29 -9.29
CA PHE A 178 18.06 18.06 -8.09
C PHE A 178 17.04 17.74 -7.01
N GLU A 179 17.50 17.18 -5.92
CA GLU A 179 16.69 16.89 -4.75
C GLU A 179 17.33 17.51 -3.52
N GLU A 180 16.65 18.46 -2.97
CA GLU A 180 16.89 19.00 -1.65
C GLU A 180 15.65 18.67 -0.84
N PHE A 181 15.67 17.58 -0.07
CA PHE A 181 14.48 16.98 0.58
C PHE A 181 13.75 17.95 1.55
N GLY A 182 13.70 19.23 1.22
CA GLY A 182 12.97 20.28 1.95
C GLY A 182 13.36 20.42 3.42
N GLY A 183 14.59 20.05 3.77
CA GLY A 183 15.06 20.01 5.13
C GLY A 183 14.52 18.80 5.94
N ASN A 184 13.85 17.84 5.30
CA ASN A 184 13.32 16.66 5.97
C ASN A 184 14.43 15.65 6.27
N TRP A 185 14.31 14.99 7.41
CA TRP A 185 15.14 13.88 7.78
C TRP A 185 14.80 12.62 6.99
N MET A 186 15.81 11.92 6.49
CA MET A 186 15.65 10.70 5.70
C MET A 186 16.59 9.60 6.16
N ALA A 187 16.14 8.36 6.02
CA ALA A 187 17.01 7.20 6.25
C ALA A 187 18.09 7.10 5.17
N MET A 188 19.32 6.80 5.55
CA MET A 188 20.43 6.61 4.59
C MET A 188 20.14 5.58 3.51
N PRO A 189 19.43 4.44 3.75
CA PRO A 189 19.02 3.52 2.71
C PRO A 189 18.14 4.15 1.61
N THR A 190 17.37 5.18 1.96
CA THR A 190 16.55 5.92 0.98
C THR A 190 17.42 6.87 0.15
N ILE A 191 18.37 7.55 0.79
CA ILE A 191 19.35 8.42 0.11
C ILE A 191 20.22 7.59 -0.87
N ALA A 192 20.67 6.41 -0.44
CA ALA A 192 21.47 5.50 -1.26
C ALA A 192 20.75 5.09 -2.56
N LYS A 193 19.46 4.80 -2.50
CA LYS A 193 18.66 4.43 -3.69
C LYS A 193 18.61 5.51 -4.77
N ALA A 194 18.85 6.77 -4.41
CA ALA A 194 18.89 7.87 -5.35
C ALA A 194 20.13 7.86 -6.27
N VAL A 195 21.16 7.05 -5.92
CA VAL A 195 22.44 6.99 -6.65
C VAL A 195 22.69 5.53 -7.09
N PRO A 196 22.70 5.26 -8.39
CA PRO A 196 22.90 3.91 -8.92
C PRO A 196 24.18 3.24 -8.39
N GLY A 197 24.05 2.01 -7.88
CA GLY A 197 25.18 1.23 -7.35
C GLY A 197 25.80 1.80 -6.08
N LEU A 198 25.07 2.59 -5.32
CA LEU A 198 25.38 2.95 -3.94
C LEU A 198 24.42 2.19 -3.01
N ASP A 199 24.95 1.53 -2.02
CA ASP A 199 24.17 0.82 -0.99
C ASP A 199 24.30 1.50 0.38
N ALA A 200 23.48 1.08 1.33
CA ALA A 200 23.45 1.67 2.66
C ALA A 200 24.74 1.47 3.44
N GLU A 201 25.41 0.33 3.29
CA GLU A 201 26.65 0.00 3.99
C GLU A 201 27.83 0.88 3.48
N SER A 202 27.91 1.04 2.16
CA SER A 202 28.86 1.97 1.54
C SER A 202 28.62 3.40 2.00
N CYS A 203 27.36 3.84 2.06
CA CYS A 203 27.00 5.15 2.58
C CYS A 203 27.43 5.36 4.03
N GLU A 204 27.24 4.37 4.91
CA GLU A 204 27.70 4.49 6.30
C GLU A 204 29.22 4.68 6.39
N THR A 205 29.97 3.94 5.58
CA THR A 205 31.42 4.07 5.53
C THR A 205 31.84 5.45 5.01
N ILE A 206 31.24 5.91 3.91
CA ILE A 206 31.52 7.20 3.29
C ILE A 206 31.21 8.36 4.24
N PHE A 207 30.01 8.34 4.85
CA PHE A 207 29.52 9.46 5.65
C PHE A 207 29.85 9.35 7.15
N ARG A 208 30.60 8.35 7.59
CA ARG A 208 31.05 8.25 8.99
C ARG A 208 31.88 9.46 9.41
N GLY A 209 32.80 9.89 8.56
CA GLY A 209 33.75 10.98 8.88
C GLY A 209 33.53 12.28 8.10
N GLY A 210 32.56 12.34 7.16
CA GLY A 210 32.32 13.49 6.32
C GLY A 210 30.86 13.64 5.91
N ASN A 211 30.56 14.76 5.22
CA ASN A 211 29.21 15.06 4.75
C ASN A 211 29.12 15.19 3.22
N LYS A 212 30.25 15.00 2.52
CA LYS A 212 30.37 15.26 1.08
C LYS A 212 30.78 13.99 0.36
N TYR A 213 30.12 13.70 -0.77
CA TYR A 213 30.49 12.60 -1.63
C TYR A 213 30.19 12.92 -3.08
N ILE A 214 31.07 12.50 -3.98
CA ILE A 214 30.86 12.57 -5.43
C ILE A 214 31.09 11.17 -5.98
N LYS A 215 30.05 10.63 -6.65
CA LYS A 215 30.16 9.40 -7.40
C LYS A 215 30.28 9.74 -8.87
N VAL A 216 31.43 9.38 -9.46
CA VAL A 216 31.66 9.52 -10.90
C VAL A 216 30.94 8.36 -11.61
N GLY A 217 30.10 8.70 -12.57
CA GLY A 217 29.38 7.75 -13.41
C GLY A 217 29.84 7.82 -14.86
N ASP A 218 29.16 7.07 -15.73
CA ASP A 218 29.38 7.11 -17.16
C ASP A 218 28.55 8.26 -17.77
N GLY A 219 29.25 9.33 -18.16
CA GLY A 219 28.66 10.54 -18.74
C GLY A 219 27.98 11.48 -17.75
N LYS A 220 27.81 11.10 -16.50
CA LYS A 220 27.23 11.94 -15.44
C LYS A 220 27.76 11.62 -14.05
N ASP A 221 27.79 12.62 -13.18
CA ASP A 221 28.21 12.51 -11.81
C ASP A 221 27.07 12.75 -10.83
N TYR A 222 27.18 12.12 -9.66
CA TYR A 222 26.24 12.23 -8.56
C TYR A 222 26.90 12.92 -7.39
N PHE A 223 26.37 14.05 -6.98
CA PHE A 223 26.85 14.83 -5.85
C PHE A 223 25.92 14.65 -4.68
N ILE A 224 26.43 14.25 -3.53
CA ILE A 224 25.67 14.09 -2.29
C ILE A 224 26.29 15.00 -1.24
N PHE A 225 25.46 15.81 -0.62
CA PHE A 225 25.83 16.63 0.53
C PHE A 225 24.82 16.41 1.66
N LEU A 226 25.31 15.98 2.84
CA LEU A 226 24.50 15.88 4.03
C LEU A 226 24.56 17.22 4.77
N THR A 227 23.46 17.95 4.76
CA THR A 227 23.33 19.22 5.48
C THR A 227 23.26 19.00 6.98
N ASP A 228 22.72 17.86 7.41
CA ASP A 228 22.68 17.43 8.80
C ASP A 228 22.65 15.90 8.87
N LYS A 229 23.15 15.30 9.96
CA LYS A 229 23.14 13.84 10.14
C LYS A 229 23.12 13.41 11.59
N VAL A 230 22.48 12.27 11.84
CA VAL A 230 22.44 11.57 13.12
C VAL A 230 23.11 10.21 12.95
N PRO A 231 24.14 9.91 13.74
CA PRO A 231 24.89 8.65 13.67
C PRO A 231 24.04 7.43 14.02
N VAL A 232 24.50 6.27 13.51
CA VAL A 232 23.92 4.95 13.83
C VAL A 232 23.81 4.75 15.34
N GLY A 233 22.69 4.20 15.79
CA GLY A 233 22.43 3.82 17.19
C GLY A 233 22.19 4.99 18.14
N THR A 234 22.18 6.22 17.66
CA THR A 234 21.79 7.39 18.45
C THR A 234 20.29 7.68 18.32
N LEU A 235 19.76 8.48 19.24
CA LEU A 235 18.37 8.87 19.21
C LEU A 235 18.06 9.68 17.94
N ALA A 236 17.11 9.22 17.15
CA ALA A 236 16.67 9.90 15.93
C ALA A 236 15.95 11.22 16.27
N PRO A 237 15.99 12.23 15.40
CA PRO A 237 15.30 13.49 15.63
C PRO A 237 13.80 13.30 15.77
N TYR A 238 13.17 14.08 16.64
CA TYR A 238 11.73 14.07 16.86
C TYR A 238 10.94 14.19 15.53
N GLU A 239 11.33 15.12 14.69
CA GLU A 239 10.66 15.35 13.39
C GLU A 239 10.74 14.13 12.45
N TYR A 240 11.80 13.33 12.55
CA TYR A 240 11.91 12.08 11.81
C TYR A 240 10.93 11.02 12.33
N CYS A 241 10.75 10.96 13.65
CA CYS A 241 9.93 9.94 14.31
C CYS A 241 8.44 10.29 14.34
N LYS A 242 8.09 11.57 14.17
CA LYS A 242 6.76 12.13 14.42
C LYS A 242 5.62 11.33 13.77
N GLN A 243 5.73 11.01 12.48
CA GLN A 243 4.69 10.24 11.80
C GLN A 243 4.60 8.80 12.30
N THR A 244 5.73 8.15 12.49
CA THR A 244 5.79 6.77 13.03
C THR A 244 5.20 6.69 14.43
N ILE A 245 5.42 7.70 15.27
CA ILE A 245 4.86 7.78 16.61
C ILE A 245 3.34 7.97 16.55
N LYS A 246 2.88 8.88 15.69
CA LYS A 246 1.45 9.07 15.48
C LYS A 246 0.75 7.78 15.08
N ASP A 247 1.34 7.04 14.14
CA ASP A 247 0.80 5.76 13.71
C ASP A 247 0.81 4.72 14.84
N ALA A 248 1.87 4.68 15.65
CA ALA A 248 1.95 3.80 16.82
C ALA A 248 0.88 4.10 17.87
N ILE A 249 0.64 5.39 18.17
CA ILE A 249 -0.43 5.82 19.10
C ILE A 249 -1.80 5.36 18.58
N LEU A 250 -2.07 5.56 17.29
CA LEU A 250 -3.34 5.13 16.68
C LEU A 250 -3.53 3.62 16.68
N ILE A 251 -2.45 2.86 16.46
CA ILE A 251 -2.48 1.39 16.55
C ILE A 251 -2.80 0.97 17.99
N THR A 252 -2.17 1.57 18.98
CA THR A 252 -2.42 1.27 20.40
C THR A 252 -3.87 1.60 20.77
N ARG A 253 -4.37 2.78 20.43
CA ARG A 253 -5.77 3.16 20.68
C ARG A 253 -6.76 2.19 20.04
N LYS A 254 -6.45 1.74 18.82
CA LYS A 254 -7.29 0.74 18.14
C LYS A 254 -7.29 -0.60 18.87
N GLN A 255 -6.13 -1.07 19.34
CA GLN A 255 -6.02 -2.32 20.09
C GLN A 255 -6.78 -2.24 21.43
N ASP A 256 -6.64 -1.12 22.14
CA ASP A 256 -7.35 -0.90 23.40
C ASP A 256 -8.86 -0.86 23.19
N LEU A 257 -9.32 -0.18 22.13
CA LEU A 257 -10.74 -0.09 21.78
C LEU A 257 -11.33 -1.47 21.45
N LEU A 258 -10.61 -2.31 20.72
CA LEU A 258 -11.05 -3.67 20.39
C LEU A 258 -11.02 -4.57 21.62
N SER A 259 -9.99 -4.45 22.47
CA SER A 259 -9.93 -5.22 23.73
C SER A 259 -11.08 -4.85 24.68
N GLN A 260 -11.46 -3.58 24.76
CA GLN A 260 -12.64 -3.15 25.52
C GLN A 260 -13.93 -3.74 24.93
N LEU A 261 -14.09 -3.71 23.61
CA LEU A 261 -15.24 -4.33 22.93
C LEU A 261 -15.36 -5.82 23.25
N GLU A 262 -14.25 -6.56 23.20
CA GLU A 262 -14.24 -8.00 23.49
C GLU A 262 -14.67 -8.27 24.94
N GLN A 263 -14.18 -7.47 25.90
CA GLN A 263 -14.58 -7.56 27.30
C GLN A 263 -16.08 -7.25 27.51
N GLU A 264 -16.58 -6.20 26.88
CA GLU A 264 -17.99 -5.81 26.92
C GLU A 264 -18.89 -6.92 26.34
N LEU A 265 -18.51 -7.51 25.20
CA LEU A 265 -19.25 -8.60 24.56
C LEU A 265 -19.29 -9.86 25.44
N LEU A 266 -18.18 -10.21 26.08
CA LEU A 266 -18.13 -11.34 27.01
C LEU A 266 -19.02 -11.09 28.22
N GLN A 267 -18.94 -9.89 28.80
CA GLN A 267 -19.78 -9.52 29.97
C GLN A 267 -21.26 -9.51 29.58
N GLU A 268 -21.66 -8.90 28.49
CA GLU A 268 -23.03 -8.91 27.99
C GLU A 268 -23.51 -10.33 27.70
N GLY A 269 -22.64 -11.18 27.14
CA GLY A 269 -22.94 -12.57 26.86
C GLY A 269 -23.29 -13.36 28.13
N ILE A 270 -22.57 -13.13 29.22
CA ILE A 270 -22.82 -13.76 30.53
C ILE A 270 -24.14 -13.23 31.13
N GLU A 271 -24.31 -11.91 31.19
CA GLU A 271 -25.47 -11.27 31.78
C GLU A 271 -26.78 -11.63 31.07
N SER A 272 -26.72 -11.67 29.72
CA SER A 272 -27.88 -12.06 28.90
C SER A 272 -28.10 -13.58 28.80
N LYS A 273 -27.27 -14.37 29.45
CA LYS A 273 -27.31 -15.86 29.42
C LYS A 273 -27.12 -16.44 28.00
N LYS A 274 -26.50 -15.66 27.09
CA LYS A 274 -26.08 -16.16 25.77
C LYS A 274 -24.77 -16.95 25.86
N LEU A 275 -23.93 -16.65 26.88
CA LEU A 275 -22.70 -17.37 27.18
C LEU A 275 -22.87 -18.17 28.47
N THR A 276 -22.63 -19.46 28.40
CA THR A 276 -22.49 -20.33 29.53
C THR A 276 -21.16 -21.05 29.44
N ILE A 277 -20.31 -20.86 30.45
CA ILE A 277 -19.02 -21.55 30.53
C ILE A 277 -19.23 -22.79 31.42
N TYR A 278 -19.02 -23.97 30.86
CA TYR A 278 -18.97 -25.22 31.62
C TYR A 278 -17.53 -25.43 32.12
N ASN A 279 -17.35 -26.05 33.28
CA ASN A 279 -16.05 -26.26 33.90
C ASN A 279 -15.00 -26.77 32.90
N VAL A 280 -13.93 -26.03 32.76
CA VAL A 280 -12.77 -26.34 31.89
C VAL A 280 -11.67 -27.06 32.68
N ASP A 281 -11.94 -27.34 33.98
CA ASP A 281 -11.04 -28.02 34.91
C ASP A 281 -11.26 -29.53 34.88
N GLU A 282 -10.82 -30.22 33.81
CA GLU A 282 -10.44 -31.63 33.79
C GLU A 282 -9.30 -31.91 32.82
#